data_b6ede1976cde72e3252b23ba64bda4bc
#
_entry.id   b6ede1976cde72e3252b23ba64bda4bc
#
_cell.length_a   1.000
_cell.length_b   1.000
_cell.length_c   1.000
_cell.angle_alpha   90.00
_cell.angle_beta   90.00
_cell.angle_gamma   90.00
#
_symmetry.space_group_name_H-M   'P 1'
#
loop_
_entity.id
_entity.type
_entity.pdbx_description
1 polymer ?
#
loop_
_entity_poly.entity_id
_entity_poly.type
_entity_poly.pdbx_seq_one_letter_code
_entity_poly.pdbx_strand_id
1 'polypeptide(L)'
;YDLYIIADFGNYSLEYPLFGRMNRMSPDDHFQNLKRIIQAIGGKAHRISIITPILYGGRQHRRNYRESLDCAVALQELQNMGVSNIIAFDAHDPRVCNAVPLMGFDNIIPTYQVLKALFKYVKDFKMDHFMVVSPDEGALNRNMYYSSVLGVDLGMFYKRRDYSQVVNGRNPIVAHEYLGNSVEGKDVFIADDIISSGESMLD
;
A
#
# COMPACT_ATOMS: atom_id res chain seq x y z
N TYR A 1 0.13 -30.99 -4.03
CA TYR A 1 -0.14 -29.81 -4.85
C TYR A 1 0.20 -28.52 -4.08
N ASP A 2 0.54 -27.48 -4.80
CA ASP A 2 0.73 -26.14 -4.28
C ASP A 2 -0.58 -25.35 -4.44
N LEU A 3 -0.92 -24.57 -3.45
CA LEU A 3 -2.16 -23.78 -3.43
C LEU A 3 -1.85 -22.29 -3.40
N TYR A 4 -2.50 -21.55 -4.28
CA TYR A 4 -2.46 -20.10 -4.32
C TYR A 4 -3.81 -19.55 -3.89
N ILE A 5 -3.83 -18.67 -2.89
CA ILE A 5 -5.03 -18.01 -2.38
C ILE A 5 -4.92 -16.54 -2.71
N ILE A 6 -5.88 -16.00 -3.46
CA ILE A 6 -5.97 -14.55 -3.70
C ILE A 6 -6.87 -13.98 -2.61
N ALA A 7 -6.36 -13.05 -1.81
CA ALA A 7 -7.06 -12.40 -0.72
C ALA A 7 -6.93 -10.88 -0.83
N ASP A 8 -8.03 -10.20 -1.12
CA ASP A 8 -8.08 -8.74 -1.17
C ASP A 8 -8.67 -8.17 0.13
N PHE A 9 -7.78 -7.74 1.03
CA PHE A 9 -8.15 -7.16 2.32
C PHE A 9 -8.76 -5.75 2.20
N GLY A 10 -8.59 -5.09 1.04
CA GLY A 10 -9.14 -3.77 0.75
C GLY A 10 -10.51 -3.78 0.10
N ASN A 11 -11.13 -4.95 -0.09
CA ASN A 11 -12.39 -5.05 -0.80
C ASN A 11 -13.59 -4.70 0.08
N TYR A 12 -14.06 -3.46 -0.03
CA TYR A 12 -15.27 -2.98 0.65
C TYR A 12 -16.56 -3.17 -0.14
N SER A 13 -16.53 -3.87 -1.29
CA SER A 13 -17.73 -4.13 -2.10
C SER A 13 -18.58 -5.28 -1.57
N LEU A 14 -18.00 -6.17 -0.75
CA LEU A 14 -18.71 -7.29 -0.16
C LEU A 14 -19.49 -6.86 1.06
N GLU A 15 -20.77 -7.25 1.07
CA GLU A 15 -21.72 -6.94 2.15
C GLU A 15 -22.34 -8.21 2.71
N TYR A 16 -22.70 -8.19 3.99
CA TYR A 16 -23.41 -9.27 4.66
C TYR A 16 -24.48 -8.72 5.62
N PRO A 17 -25.60 -9.45 5.79
CA PRO A 17 -26.64 -9.03 6.72
C PRO A 17 -26.22 -9.36 8.17
N LEU A 18 -26.31 -8.37 9.07
CA LEU A 18 -26.12 -8.55 10.50
C LEU A 18 -27.13 -7.69 11.25
N PHE A 19 -27.91 -8.31 12.16
CA PHE A 19 -28.95 -7.64 12.93
C PHE A 19 -29.93 -6.81 12.08
N GLY A 20 -30.34 -7.34 10.93
CA GLY A 20 -31.30 -6.67 10.03
C GLY A 20 -30.72 -5.49 9.24
N ARG A 21 -29.40 -5.31 9.25
CA ARG A 21 -28.69 -4.28 8.47
C ARG A 21 -27.66 -4.92 7.56
N MET A 22 -27.44 -4.32 6.40
CA MET A 22 -26.31 -4.67 5.54
C MET A 22 -25.05 -4.01 6.06
N ASN A 23 -24.00 -4.79 6.27
CA ASN A 23 -22.69 -4.34 6.74
C ASN A 23 -21.63 -4.68 5.70
N ARG A 24 -20.72 -3.77 5.43
CA ARG A 24 -19.57 -4.02 4.56
C ARG A 24 -18.52 -4.82 5.32
N MET A 25 -17.89 -5.75 4.62
CA MET A 25 -16.76 -6.48 5.17
C MET A 25 -15.58 -5.55 5.41
N SER A 26 -15.04 -5.61 6.62
CA SER A 26 -13.81 -4.92 7.00
C SER A 26 -12.57 -5.70 6.57
N PRO A 27 -11.38 -5.08 6.57
CA PRO A 27 -10.11 -5.82 6.43
C PRO A 27 -9.97 -6.99 7.41
N ASP A 28 -10.46 -6.82 8.65
CA ASP A 28 -10.43 -7.86 9.68
C ASP A 28 -11.32 -9.04 9.32
N ASP A 29 -12.51 -8.79 8.77
CA ASP A 29 -13.40 -9.85 8.30
C ASP A 29 -12.74 -10.68 7.18
N HIS A 30 -12.10 -10.00 6.23
CA HIS A 30 -11.35 -10.66 5.15
C HIS A 30 -10.18 -11.47 5.69
N PHE A 31 -9.41 -10.90 6.62
CA PHE A 31 -8.27 -11.59 7.23
C PHE A 31 -8.72 -12.81 8.01
N GLN A 32 -9.81 -12.70 8.79
CA GLN A 32 -10.38 -13.84 9.51
C GLN A 32 -10.91 -14.92 8.56
N ASN A 33 -11.51 -14.55 7.42
CA ASN A 33 -11.95 -15.51 6.42
C ASN A 33 -10.77 -16.23 5.76
N LEU A 34 -9.67 -15.53 5.48
CA LEU A 34 -8.44 -16.16 4.99
C LEU A 34 -7.93 -17.23 5.98
N LYS A 35 -7.89 -16.91 7.28
CA LYS A 35 -7.48 -17.88 8.32
C LYS A 35 -8.38 -19.11 8.33
N ARG A 36 -9.70 -18.93 8.20
CA ARG A 36 -10.66 -20.06 8.12
C ARG A 36 -10.42 -20.93 6.87
N ILE A 37 -10.12 -20.32 5.73
CA ILE A 37 -9.78 -21.06 4.50
C ILE A 37 -8.52 -21.89 4.70
N ILE A 38 -7.45 -21.30 5.28
CA ILE A 38 -6.20 -22.02 5.56
C ILE A 38 -6.46 -23.20 6.52
N GLN A 39 -7.26 -23.01 7.58
CA GLN A 39 -7.64 -24.07 8.50
C GLN A 39 -8.42 -25.20 7.78
N ALA A 40 -9.33 -24.85 6.86
CA ALA A 40 -10.12 -25.83 6.10
C ALA A 40 -9.26 -26.67 5.14
N ILE A 41 -8.10 -26.17 4.69
CA ILE A 41 -7.14 -26.93 3.90
C ILE A 41 -6.57 -28.12 4.71
N GLY A 42 -6.43 -27.93 6.04
CA GLY A 42 -6.12 -29.02 6.97
C GLY A 42 -4.81 -29.74 6.69
N GLY A 43 -3.77 -29.04 6.27
CA GLY A 43 -2.46 -29.62 5.96
C GLY A 43 -2.39 -30.45 4.67
N LYS A 44 -3.42 -30.44 3.82
CA LYS A 44 -3.47 -31.23 2.57
C LYS A 44 -2.67 -30.59 1.42
N ALA A 45 -2.37 -29.31 1.48
CA ALA A 45 -1.51 -28.63 0.52
C ALA A 45 -0.04 -28.80 0.90
N HIS A 46 0.82 -29.02 -0.08
CA HIS A 46 2.28 -29.07 0.13
C HIS A 46 2.84 -27.67 0.46
N ARG A 47 2.37 -26.64 -0.26
CA ARG A 47 2.68 -25.24 -0.01
C ARG A 47 1.42 -24.40 -0.14
N ILE A 48 1.34 -23.35 0.67
CA ILE A 48 0.29 -22.31 0.58
C ILE A 48 0.97 -20.99 0.31
N SER A 49 0.61 -20.36 -0.81
CA SER A 49 1.04 -19.01 -1.18
C SER A 49 -0.17 -18.08 -1.18
N ILE A 50 -0.02 -16.91 -0.60
CA ILE A 50 -1.05 -15.87 -0.58
C ILE A 50 -0.67 -14.79 -1.56
N ILE A 51 -1.61 -14.36 -2.40
CA ILE A 51 -1.49 -13.21 -3.30
C ILE A 51 -2.45 -12.14 -2.80
N THR A 52 -1.94 -10.97 -2.45
CA THR A 52 -2.76 -9.88 -1.92
C THR A 52 -2.47 -8.56 -2.62
N PRO A 53 -3.50 -7.90 -3.20
CA PRO A 53 -3.36 -6.57 -3.79
C PRO A 53 -2.97 -5.49 -2.78
N ILE A 54 -3.44 -5.61 -1.53
CA ILE A 54 -3.10 -4.72 -0.42
C ILE A 54 -2.72 -5.54 0.80
N LEU A 55 -1.63 -5.19 1.45
CA LEU A 55 -1.16 -5.91 2.63
C LEU A 55 -1.99 -5.53 3.86
N TYR A 56 -2.53 -6.54 4.58
CA TYR A 56 -3.31 -6.32 5.79
C TYR A 56 -2.49 -5.55 6.84
N GLY A 57 -3.08 -4.46 7.36
CA GLY A 57 -2.42 -3.62 8.35
C GLY A 57 -1.13 -2.94 7.86
N GLY A 58 -0.92 -2.76 6.54
CA GLY A 58 0.35 -2.35 5.94
C GLY A 58 0.99 -1.10 6.53
N ARG A 59 0.18 -0.15 7.02
CA ARG A 59 0.67 1.07 7.71
C ARG A 59 1.18 0.81 9.13
N GLN A 60 0.84 -0.34 9.73
CA GLN A 60 1.29 -0.79 11.06
C GLN A 60 2.49 -1.77 10.93
N HIS A 61 3.47 -1.38 10.13
CA HIS A 61 4.70 -2.14 9.85
C HIS A 61 5.81 -1.89 10.88
N ARG A 62 5.74 -0.77 11.60
CA ARG A 62 6.65 -0.40 12.70
C ARG A 62 5.87 0.16 13.87
N ARG A 63 6.44 0.05 15.05
CA ARG A 63 5.83 0.55 16.29
C ARG A 63 6.44 1.89 16.69
N ASN A 64 5.58 2.86 16.94
CA ASN A 64 5.92 4.10 17.60
C ASN A 64 5.21 4.11 18.97
N TYR A 65 5.96 4.10 20.07
CA TYR A 65 5.41 4.05 21.41
C TYR A 65 4.52 2.80 21.68
N ARG A 66 3.31 3.00 22.23
CA ARG A 66 2.36 1.95 22.61
C ARG A 66 1.33 1.69 21.50
N GLU A 67 1.77 1.47 20.30
CA GLU A 67 0.92 1.11 19.18
C GLU A 67 0.91 -0.41 18.96
N SER A 68 -0.14 -0.91 18.34
CA SER A 68 -0.16 -2.28 17.83
C SER A 68 0.81 -2.42 16.63
N LEU A 69 1.17 -3.64 16.30
CA LEU A 69 2.06 -3.96 15.19
C LEU A 69 1.34 -4.94 14.24
N ASP A 70 0.15 -4.52 13.80
CA ASP A 70 -0.83 -5.40 13.15
C ASP A 70 -0.28 -6.12 11.92
N CYS A 71 0.46 -5.42 11.06
CA CYS A 71 1.01 -6.03 9.84
C CYS A 71 2.00 -7.15 10.15
N ALA A 72 2.96 -6.90 11.05
CA ALA A 72 3.98 -7.89 11.41
C ALA A 72 3.36 -9.10 12.14
N VAL A 73 2.43 -8.83 13.05
CA VAL A 73 1.73 -9.91 13.80
C VAL A 73 0.88 -10.75 12.85
N ALA A 74 0.15 -10.14 11.92
CA ALA A 74 -0.64 -10.87 10.93
C ALA A 74 0.24 -11.76 10.04
N LEU A 75 1.41 -11.28 9.60
CA LEU A 75 2.37 -12.10 8.84
C LEU A 75 2.86 -13.30 9.66
N GLN A 76 3.17 -13.09 10.94
CA GLN A 76 3.59 -14.16 11.86
C GLN A 76 2.47 -15.18 12.10
N GLU A 77 1.22 -14.73 12.24
CA GLU A 77 0.07 -15.64 12.32
C GLU A 77 -0.03 -16.52 11.09
N LEU A 78 0.06 -15.95 9.87
CA LEU A 78 0.00 -16.68 8.63
C LEU A 78 1.16 -17.68 8.49
N GLN A 79 2.38 -17.29 8.88
CA GLN A 79 3.54 -18.17 8.92
C GLN A 79 3.29 -19.35 9.86
N ASN A 80 2.79 -19.11 11.08
CA ASN A 80 2.46 -20.15 12.07
C ASN A 80 1.34 -21.08 11.61
N MET A 81 0.47 -20.61 10.70
CA MET A 81 -0.57 -21.44 10.08
C MET A 81 -0.07 -22.26 8.88
N GLY A 82 1.23 -22.17 8.54
CA GLY A 82 1.84 -22.96 7.47
C GLY A 82 1.84 -22.27 6.10
N VAL A 83 1.61 -20.96 6.03
CA VAL A 83 1.81 -20.19 4.80
C VAL A 83 3.29 -20.12 4.49
N SER A 84 3.67 -20.50 3.27
CA SER A 84 5.06 -20.57 2.82
C SER A 84 5.53 -19.30 2.14
N ASN A 85 4.62 -18.57 1.47
CA ASN A 85 4.95 -17.36 0.73
C ASN A 85 3.78 -16.36 0.70
N ILE A 86 4.10 -15.08 0.71
CA ILE A 86 3.18 -13.97 0.46
C ILE A 86 3.70 -13.15 -0.71
N ILE A 87 2.83 -12.92 -1.69
CA ILE A 87 3.04 -12.04 -2.83
C ILE A 87 2.16 -10.81 -2.62
N ALA A 88 2.76 -9.69 -2.27
CA ALA A 88 2.07 -8.42 -2.06
C ALA A 88 2.37 -7.43 -3.19
N PHE A 89 1.42 -6.55 -3.48
CA PHE A 89 1.64 -5.48 -4.44
C PHE A 89 1.87 -4.18 -3.70
N ASP A 90 3.03 -3.56 -3.98
CA ASP A 90 3.45 -2.25 -3.49
C ASP A 90 3.23 -2.06 -1.98
N ALA A 91 3.81 -2.96 -1.18
CA ALA A 91 3.71 -2.89 0.28
C ALA A 91 4.20 -1.53 0.78
N HIS A 92 3.45 -0.91 1.69
CA HIS A 92 3.75 0.42 2.26
C HIS A 92 5.19 0.53 2.78
N ASP A 93 5.67 -0.51 3.46
CA ASP A 93 7.08 -0.68 3.78
C ASP A 93 7.47 -2.16 3.57
N PRO A 94 8.23 -2.48 2.52
CA PRO A 94 8.61 -3.87 2.23
C PRO A 94 9.50 -4.50 3.32
N ARG A 95 10.11 -3.69 4.19
CA ARG A 95 10.94 -4.18 5.32
C ARG A 95 10.12 -4.94 6.37
N VAL A 96 8.78 -4.91 6.28
CA VAL A 96 7.92 -5.75 7.13
C VAL A 96 8.22 -7.25 6.97
N CYS A 97 8.83 -7.67 5.86
CA CYS A 97 9.33 -9.04 5.66
C CYS A 97 10.32 -9.49 6.75
N ASN A 98 11.00 -8.55 7.42
CA ASN A 98 11.89 -8.85 8.53
C ASN A 98 11.17 -9.46 9.74
N ALA A 99 9.85 -9.32 9.84
CA ALA A 99 9.04 -9.96 10.88
C ALA A 99 8.90 -11.48 10.68
N VAL A 100 9.15 -11.97 9.47
CA VAL A 100 8.96 -13.37 9.04
C VAL A 100 10.14 -13.87 8.20
N PRO A 101 11.36 -13.93 8.76
CA PRO A 101 12.59 -14.17 7.99
C PRO A 101 12.66 -15.57 7.35
N LEU A 102 11.81 -16.50 7.77
CA LEU A 102 11.75 -17.87 7.24
C LEU A 102 10.57 -18.10 6.27
N MET A 103 9.75 -17.08 6.02
CA MET A 103 8.66 -17.13 5.06
C MET A 103 9.04 -16.33 3.81
N GLY A 104 8.70 -16.83 2.63
CA GLY A 104 8.86 -16.07 1.39
C GLY A 104 7.99 -14.81 1.40
N PHE A 105 8.56 -13.69 0.97
CA PHE A 105 7.83 -12.43 0.84
C PHE A 105 8.26 -11.72 -0.44
N ASP A 106 7.37 -11.69 -1.42
CA ASP A 106 7.60 -11.04 -2.70
C ASP A 106 6.80 -9.73 -2.77
N ASN A 107 7.49 -8.60 -2.81
CA ASN A 107 6.86 -7.30 -3.03
C ASN A 107 6.94 -6.91 -4.51
N ILE A 108 5.81 -6.94 -5.20
CA ILE A 108 5.72 -6.62 -6.63
C ILE A 108 5.29 -5.17 -6.80
N ILE A 109 6.14 -4.37 -7.42
CA ILE A 109 5.77 -2.99 -7.80
C ILE A 109 5.02 -3.02 -9.13
N PRO A 110 3.74 -2.56 -9.19
CA PRO A 110 2.89 -2.69 -10.38
C PRO A 110 3.17 -1.63 -11.46
N THR A 111 4.39 -1.10 -11.54
CA THR A 111 4.76 0.02 -12.43
C THR A 111 4.34 -0.21 -13.87
N TYR A 112 4.60 -1.39 -14.43
CA TYR A 112 4.21 -1.70 -15.81
C TYR A 112 2.70 -1.57 -16.03
N GLN A 113 1.90 -2.09 -15.12
CA GLN A 113 0.44 -2.05 -15.24
C GLN A 113 -0.10 -0.62 -15.08
N VAL A 114 0.49 0.14 -14.16
CA VAL A 114 0.14 1.55 -13.95
C VAL A 114 0.47 2.38 -15.19
N LEU A 115 1.67 2.26 -15.75
CA LEU A 115 2.06 2.98 -16.96
C LEU A 115 1.23 2.55 -18.18
N LYS A 116 0.93 1.25 -18.30
CA LYS A 116 0.04 0.76 -19.35
C LYS A 116 -1.36 1.37 -19.23
N ALA A 117 -1.88 1.51 -18.03
CA ALA A 117 -3.17 2.18 -17.79
C ALA A 117 -3.09 3.68 -18.10
N LEU A 118 -2.03 4.36 -17.66
CA LEU A 118 -1.78 5.77 -17.94
C LEU A 118 -1.84 6.04 -19.44
N PHE A 119 -1.04 5.34 -20.24
CA PHE A 119 -1.00 5.51 -21.70
C PHE A 119 -2.29 5.09 -22.42
N LYS A 120 -3.07 4.21 -21.82
CA LYS A 120 -4.37 3.79 -22.39
C LYS A 120 -5.49 4.80 -22.15
N TYR A 121 -5.52 5.40 -20.97
CA TYR A 121 -6.67 6.18 -20.51
C TYR A 121 -6.45 7.68 -20.57
N VAL A 122 -5.20 8.15 -20.49
CA VAL A 122 -4.88 9.56 -20.71
C VAL A 122 -4.73 9.81 -22.20
N LYS A 123 -5.69 10.56 -22.77
CA LYS A 123 -5.65 10.98 -24.18
C LYS A 123 -4.72 12.17 -24.30
N ASP A 124 -4.10 12.31 -25.47
CA ASP A 124 -3.21 13.44 -25.83
C ASP A 124 -1.98 13.60 -24.92
N PHE A 125 -1.50 12.46 -24.39
CA PHE A 125 -0.33 12.41 -23.54
C PHE A 125 0.94 12.92 -24.25
N LYS A 126 1.56 13.97 -23.70
CA LYS A 126 2.79 14.57 -24.23
C LYS A 126 3.89 14.52 -23.18
N MET A 127 4.96 13.79 -23.46
CA MET A 127 6.08 13.61 -22.52
C MET A 127 6.79 14.92 -22.14
N ASP A 128 6.88 15.89 -23.06
CA ASP A 128 7.50 17.20 -22.84
C ASP A 128 6.70 18.11 -21.89
N HIS A 129 5.41 17.84 -21.72
CA HIS A 129 4.52 18.53 -20.79
C HIS A 129 4.23 17.72 -19.52
N PHE A 130 4.88 16.59 -19.35
CA PHE A 130 4.58 15.65 -18.27
C PHE A 130 5.65 15.68 -17.17
N MET A 131 5.22 15.57 -15.93
CA MET A 131 6.14 15.41 -14.80
C MET A 131 5.55 14.52 -13.73
N VAL A 132 6.41 13.93 -12.92
CA VAL A 132 6.04 13.15 -11.76
C VAL A 132 6.18 14.02 -10.52
N VAL A 133 5.20 13.95 -9.60
CA VAL A 133 5.27 14.64 -8.32
C VAL A 133 5.03 13.66 -7.19
N SER A 134 5.93 13.61 -6.23
CA SER A 134 5.74 12.84 -5.01
C SER A 134 4.84 13.59 -4.03
N PRO A 135 3.77 12.98 -3.48
CA PRO A 135 2.88 13.64 -2.54
C PRO A 135 3.53 13.89 -1.18
N ASP A 136 4.56 13.12 -0.84
CA ASP A 136 5.36 13.28 0.38
C ASP A 136 6.70 12.54 0.27
N GLU A 137 7.48 12.56 1.35
CA GLU A 137 8.79 11.90 1.42
C GLU A 137 8.66 10.36 1.39
N GLY A 138 7.57 9.81 1.93
CA GLY A 138 7.32 8.36 1.98
C GLY A 138 7.16 7.75 0.59
N ALA A 139 6.48 8.47 -0.31
CA ALA A 139 6.24 8.05 -1.68
C ALA A 139 7.42 8.38 -2.64
N LEU A 140 8.47 9.08 -2.17
CA LEU A 140 9.53 9.61 -3.03
C LEU A 140 10.23 8.52 -3.86
N ASN A 141 10.64 7.42 -3.26
CA ASN A 141 11.35 6.33 -3.96
C ASN A 141 10.51 5.75 -5.11
N ARG A 142 9.20 5.59 -4.89
CA ARG A 142 8.25 5.12 -5.92
C ARG A 142 8.19 6.11 -7.08
N ASN A 143 8.03 7.39 -6.77
CA ASN A 143 7.92 8.44 -7.77
C ASN A 143 9.24 8.68 -8.51
N MET A 144 10.40 8.54 -7.86
CA MET A 144 11.72 8.53 -8.50
C MET A 144 11.82 7.42 -9.56
N TYR A 145 11.29 6.23 -9.26
CA TYR A 145 11.30 5.14 -10.23
C TYR A 145 10.42 5.46 -11.44
N TYR A 146 9.21 5.98 -11.24
CA TYR A 146 8.34 6.42 -12.34
C TYR A 146 8.98 7.52 -13.18
N SER A 147 9.53 8.56 -12.55
CA SER A 147 10.25 9.64 -13.23
C SER A 147 11.41 9.11 -14.07
N SER A 148 12.21 8.19 -13.51
CA SER A 148 13.35 7.58 -14.21
C SER A 148 12.91 6.74 -15.42
N VAL A 149 11.86 5.93 -15.28
CA VAL A 149 11.35 5.09 -16.38
C VAL A 149 10.76 5.94 -17.49
N LEU A 150 10.07 7.03 -17.13
CA LEU A 150 9.45 7.94 -18.10
C LEU A 150 10.44 8.96 -18.69
N GLY A 151 11.58 9.18 -18.03
CA GLY A 151 12.56 10.19 -18.45
C GLY A 151 12.05 11.61 -18.27
N VAL A 152 11.25 11.89 -17.24
CA VAL A 152 10.62 13.20 -16.98
C VAL A 152 11.04 13.77 -15.64
N ASP A 153 10.81 15.07 -15.43
CA ASP A 153 11.12 15.76 -14.18
C ASP A 153 10.37 15.17 -12.98
N LEU A 154 11.00 15.25 -11.81
CA LEU A 154 10.43 14.89 -10.52
C LEU A 154 10.32 16.13 -9.63
N GLY A 155 9.13 16.35 -9.09
CA GLY A 155 8.90 17.26 -7.97
C GLY A 155 8.43 16.49 -6.74
N MET A 156 8.42 17.13 -5.58
CA MET A 156 7.88 16.54 -4.35
C MET A 156 7.28 17.60 -3.43
N PHE A 157 6.27 17.19 -2.67
CA PHE A 157 5.79 17.96 -1.54
C PHE A 157 6.52 17.53 -0.26
N TYR A 158 7.01 18.52 0.46
CA TYR A 158 7.65 18.37 1.76
C TYR A 158 6.73 18.87 2.85
N LYS A 159 6.39 18.00 3.80
CA LYS A 159 5.53 18.32 4.95
C LYS A 159 6.39 18.83 6.11
N ARG A 160 6.59 20.15 6.20
CA ARG A 160 7.28 20.74 7.33
C ARG A 160 6.42 20.65 8.59
N ARG A 161 6.95 20.01 9.63
CA ARG A 161 6.27 19.83 10.92
C ARG A 161 6.86 20.77 11.97
N ASP A 162 5.99 21.28 12.84
CA ASP A 162 6.45 22.01 14.03
C ASP A 162 6.76 21.00 15.15
N TYR A 163 8.03 20.74 15.36
CA TYR A 163 8.49 19.84 16.41
C TYR A 163 8.48 20.47 17.81
N SER A 164 8.17 21.77 17.93
CA SER A 164 8.04 22.45 19.21
C SER A 164 6.70 22.16 19.90
N GLN A 165 5.73 21.66 19.16
CA GLN A 165 4.37 21.40 19.63
C GLN A 165 3.93 19.97 19.35
N VAL A 166 3.11 19.43 20.24
CA VAL A 166 2.42 18.14 20.05
C VAL A 166 0.93 18.37 20.24
N VAL A 167 0.16 18.17 19.17
CA VAL A 167 -1.31 18.28 19.16
C VAL A 167 -1.90 16.91 18.84
N ASN A 168 -2.73 16.39 19.74
CA ASN A 168 -3.33 15.04 19.59
C ASN A 168 -2.29 13.94 19.31
N GLY A 169 -1.12 14.01 19.95
CA GLY A 169 -0.05 13.02 19.80
C GLY A 169 0.76 13.12 18.51
N ARG A 170 0.58 14.19 17.73
CA ARG A 170 1.30 14.45 16.47
C ARG A 170 1.86 15.86 16.44
N ASN A 171 2.98 16.04 15.75
CA ASN A 171 3.51 17.36 15.46
C ASN A 171 2.69 17.97 14.31
N PRO A 172 2.10 19.17 14.50
CA PRO A 172 1.28 19.79 13.47
C PRO A 172 2.10 20.09 12.21
N ILE A 173 1.49 19.94 11.05
CA ILE A 173 2.05 20.37 9.77
C ILE A 173 1.89 21.88 9.70
N VAL A 174 2.98 22.62 9.53
CA VAL A 174 2.99 24.09 9.47
C VAL A 174 3.11 24.63 8.06
N ALA A 175 3.60 23.83 7.12
CA ALA A 175 3.67 24.18 5.71
C ALA A 175 3.79 22.94 4.84
N HIS A 176 3.18 23.00 3.66
CA HIS A 176 3.45 22.13 2.53
C HIS A 176 4.35 22.94 1.59
N GLU A 177 5.59 22.52 1.42
CA GLU A 177 6.56 23.17 0.55
C GLU A 177 6.75 22.31 -0.68
N TYR A 178 6.61 22.89 -1.87
CA TYR A 178 6.91 22.19 -3.12
C TYR A 178 8.39 22.35 -3.46
N LEU A 179 9.03 21.24 -3.77
CA LEU A 179 10.43 21.17 -4.20
C LEU A 179 10.48 20.59 -5.61
N GLY A 180 10.96 21.36 -6.55
CA GLY A 180 11.06 20.93 -7.95
C GLY A 180 10.86 22.06 -8.96
N ASN A 181 10.83 21.70 -10.22
CA ASN A 181 10.52 22.62 -11.31
C ASN A 181 9.04 23.02 -11.30
N SER A 182 8.69 24.18 -11.88
CA SER A 182 7.29 24.63 -11.93
C SER A 182 6.37 23.57 -12.55
N VAL A 183 5.22 23.39 -11.92
CA VAL A 183 4.14 22.53 -12.43
C VAL A 183 3.21 23.27 -13.40
N GLU A 184 3.41 24.57 -13.58
CA GLU A 184 2.56 25.39 -14.43
C GLU A 184 2.59 24.89 -15.88
N GLY A 185 1.41 24.62 -16.45
CA GLY A 185 1.25 24.09 -17.80
C GLY A 185 1.70 22.64 -17.97
N LYS A 186 1.92 21.89 -16.89
CA LYS A 186 2.32 20.50 -16.91
C LYS A 186 1.17 19.55 -16.56
N ASP A 187 1.18 18.41 -17.22
CA ASP A 187 0.41 17.24 -16.78
C ASP A 187 1.17 16.57 -15.66
N VAL A 188 0.55 16.47 -14.47
CA VAL A 188 1.20 15.95 -13.26
C VAL A 188 0.71 14.55 -12.96
N PHE A 189 1.65 13.62 -12.76
CA PHE A 189 1.38 12.27 -12.29
C PHE A 189 1.85 12.12 -10.84
N ILE A 190 0.92 11.75 -9.97
CA ILE A 190 1.18 11.51 -8.55
C ILE A 190 0.89 10.04 -8.26
N ALA A 191 1.86 9.33 -7.69
CA ALA A 191 1.69 7.93 -7.31
C ALA A 191 1.93 7.72 -5.81
N ASP A 192 1.03 6.97 -5.19
CA ASP A 192 1.16 6.52 -3.81
C ASP A 192 0.74 5.04 -3.71
N ASP A 193 1.10 4.36 -2.61
CA ASP A 193 0.73 2.96 -2.38
C ASP A 193 -0.72 2.80 -1.94
N ILE A 194 -1.24 3.76 -1.17
CA ILE A 194 -2.60 3.74 -0.64
C ILE A 194 -3.21 5.15 -0.71
N ILE A 195 -4.34 5.27 -1.40
CA ILE A 195 -5.21 6.44 -1.31
C ILE A 195 -6.32 6.11 -0.33
N SER A 196 -6.30 6.73 0.85
CA SER A 196 -7.31 6.54 1.90
C SER A 196 -8.37 7.64 1.85
N SER A 197 -8.13 8.77 2.52
CA SER A 197 -9.01 9.95 2.47
C SER A 197 -8.85 10.78 1.19
N GLY A 198 -7.72 10.63 0.52
CA GLY A 198 -7.33 11.49 -0.59
C GLY A 198 -6.74 12.84 -0.18
N GLU A 199 -6.64 13.12 1.13
CA GLU A 199 -6.17 14.40 1.65
C GLU A 199 -4.77 14.77 1.12
N SER A 200 -3.84 13.82 1.09
CA SER A 200 -2.48 14.04 0.54
C SER A 200 -2.46 14.34 -0.96
N MET A 201 -3.56 14.14 -1.67
CA MET A 201 -3.70 14.43 -3.10
C MET A 201 -4.48 15.72 -3.37
N LEU A 202 -5.21 16.23 -2.37
CA LEU A 202 -6.06 17.42 -2.49
C LEU A 202 -5.40 18.67 -1.89
N ASP A 203 -4.48 18.51 -0.94
CA ASP A 203 -3.67 19.57 -0.34
C ASP A 203 -2.55 20.06 -1.28
#